data_2068ec0fd05cc3d23d1eff547416f18e
#
_entry.id   2068ec0fd05cc3d23d1eff547416f18e
#
_cell.length_a   1.000
_cell.length_b   1.000
_cell.length_c   1.000
_cell.angle_alpha   90.00
_cell.angle_beta   90.00
_cell.angle_gamma   90.00
#
_symmetry.space_group_name_H-M   'P 1'
#
loop_
_entity.id
_entity.type
_entity.pdbx_description
1 polymer ?
#
loop_
_entity_poly.entity_id
_entity_poly.type
_entity_poly.pdbx_seq_one_letter_code
_entity_poly.pdbx_strand_id
1 'polypeptide(L)'
;MVRTFFALGGLMLCLGLFSCYDENGTYGSDLVDSAFRNVRIDTSTVVVTSVLIDSLETSGKNVALVGRYKHSLWGVVSSHSFIAYERPSYGTDPDETVVLDSLVLSLAFDGRFVGDTTLQQTLSIYQLTEKIVLNDNGYLYNNSSVSYAPEALAVCSFKPKPKGGEKLEVRLPDALGQDLLSRFHA
;
A
#
# COMPACT_ATOMS: atom_id res chain seq x y z
N MET A 1 14.94 -71.87 45.38
CA MET A 1 13.70 -71.92 44.54
C MET A 1 12.92 -70.64 44.49
N VAL A 2 12.77 -69.88 45.57
CA VAL A 2 11.97 -68.61 45.57
C VAL A 2 12.61 -67.50 44.65
N ARG A 3 13.95 -67.40 44.67
CA ARG A 3 14.65 -66.39 43.86
C ARG A 3 14.55 -66.60 42.33
N THR A 4 14.45 -67.87 41.90
CA THR A 4 14.26 -68.20 40.49
C THR A 4 12.85 -67.96 40.01
N PHE A 5 11.84 -68.06 40.87
CA PHE A 5 10.46 -67.77 40.58
C PHE A 5 10.25 -66.24 40.39
N PHE A 6 10.89 -65.41 41.18
CA PHE A 6 10.83 -63.94 41.06
C PHE A 6 11.55 -63.47 39.78
N ALA A 7 12.66 -64.09 39.40
CA ALA A 7 13.37 -63.73 38.18
C ALA A 7 12.55 -64.12 36.93
N LEU A 8 11.89 -65.24 36.92
CA LEU A 8 11.04 -65.71 35.83
C LEU A 8 9.78 -64.85 35.71
N GLY A 9 9.16 -64.45 36.82
CA GLY A 9 8.01 -63.53 36.86
C GLY A 9 8.34 -62.15 36.35
N GLY A 10 9.52 -61.62 36.71
CA GLY A 10 10.02 -60.33 36.23
C GLY A 10 10.31 -60.32 34.73
N LEU A 11 10.89 -61.42 34.20
CA LEU A 11 11.15 -61.56 32.75
C LEU A 11 9.84 -61.65 31.96
N MET A 12 8.83 -62.35 32.49
CA MET A 12 7.53 -62.44 31.81
C MET A 12 6.76 -61.11 31.79
N LEU A 13 6.92 -60.31 32.86
CA LEU A 13 6.32 -58.97 32.94
C LEU A 13 6.97 -58.02 31.95
N CYS A 14 8.28 -58.10 31.77
CA CYS A 14 9.01 -57.25 30.78
C CYS A 14 8.65 -57.61 29.32
N LEU A 15 8.36 -58.85 29.02
CA LEU A 15 7.98 -59.27 27.67
C LEU A 15 6.56 -58.82 27.30
N GLY A 16 5.68 -58.56 28.28
CA GLY A 16 4.32 -58.08 28.04
C GLY A 16 4.23 -56.57 27.71
N LEU A 17 5.33 -55.84 27.91
CA LEU A 17 5.34 -54.38 27.68
C LEU A 17 5.75 -53.98 26.27
N PHE A 18 6.20 -54.93 25.44
CA PHE A 18 6.45 -54.69 24.02
C PHE A 18 5.19 -55.01 23.18
N SER A 19 4.07 -54.41 23.56
CA SER A 19 2.93 -54.34 22.67
C SER A 19 3.26 -53.23 21.62
N CYS A 20 3.67 -53.66 20.44
CA CYS A 20 3.76 -52.77 19.29
C CYS A 20 2.38 -52.12 19.09
N TYR A 21 2.28 -50.88 19.43
CA TYR A 21 1.17 -50.06 19.00
C TYR A 21 1.41 -49.69 17.55
N ASP A 22 0.69 -50.35 16.66
CA ASP A 22 0.68 -50.01 15.25
C ASP A 22 -0.30 -48.86 15.05
N GLU A 23 0.26 -47.68 14.81
CA GLU A 23 -0.47 -46.42 14.72
C GLU A 23 -1.42 -46.33 13.51
N ASN A 24 -1.35 -47.31 12.62
CA ASN A 24 -2.13 -47.32 11.38
C ASN A 24 -3.47 -48.06 11.45
N GLY A 25 -3.86 -48.58 12.60
CA GLY A 25 -5.22 -49.09 12.83
C GLY A 25 -5.78 -50.09 11.81
N THR A 26 -4.89 -50.89 11.17
CA THR A 26 -5.26 -51.83 10.09
C THR A 26 -5.57 -53.24 10.63
N TYR A 27 -6.04 -53.34 11.86
CA TYR A 27 -6.49 -54.64 12.37
C TYR A 27 -7.79 -55.05 11.68
N GLY A 28 -7.72 -56.06 10.84
CA GLY A 28 -8.88 -56.65 10.18
C GLY A 28 -9.16 -56.10 8.78
N SER A 29 -8.30 -55.29 8.21
CA SER A 29 -8.45 -54.82 6.81
C SER A 29 -8.40 -55.99 5.80
N ASP A 30 -7.70 -57.09 6.14
CA ASP A 30 -7.60 -58.26 5.26
C ASP A 30 -8.81 -59.21 5.40
N LEU A 31 -9.69 -58.98 6.38
CA LEU A 31 -10.88 -59.80 6.60
C LEU A 31 -12.14 -59.24 5.96
N VAL A 32 -12.08 -58.01 5.54
CA VAL A 32 -13.17 -57.31 4.87
C VAL A 32 -12.65 -56.86 3.52
N ASP A 33 -13.09 -57.50 2.46
CA ASP A 33 -12.92 -56.97 1.10
C ASP A 33 -13.75 -55.66 1.02
N SER A 34 -13.15 -54.63 1.61
CA SER A 34 -13.83 -53.35 1.77
C SER A 34 -13.73 -52.52 0.51
N ALA A 35 -14.68 -52.72 -0.36
CA ALA A 35 -15.02 -51.77 -1.40
C ALA A 35 -15.54 -50.43 -0.83
N PHE A 36 -15.43 -50.25 0.49
CA PHE A 36 -15.85 -49.01 1.13
C PHE A 36 -14.71 -47.96 1.14
N ARG A 37 -14.69 -47.19 0.11
CA ARG A 37 -13.89 -45.96 0.06
C ARG A 37 -14.62 -44.87 0.84
N ASN A 38 -14.15 -44.52 2.04
CA ASN A 38 -14.62 -43.32 2.73
C ASN A 38 -14.21 -42.08 1.94
N VAL A 39 -15.10 -41.60 1.08
CA VAL A 39 -14.93 -40.31 0.41
C VAL A 39 -15.55 -39.28 1.32
N ARG A 40 -14.72 -38.48 1.99
CA ARG A 40 -15.17 -37.24 2.62
C ARG A 40 -15.40 -36.20 1.52
N ILE A 41 -16.64 -35.93 1.23
CA ILE A 41 -17.03 -34.84 0.35
C ILE A 41 -17.40 -33.69 1.27
N ASP A 42 -16.53 -32.69 1.33
CA ASP A 42 -16.82 -31.39 1.97
C ASP A 42 -17.28 -30.44 0.86
N THR A 43 -18.60 -30.28 0.78
CA THR A 43 -19.20 -29.35 -0.17
C THR A 43 -19.68 -28.13 0.58
N SER A 44 -19.02 -26.99 0.31
CA SER A 44 -19.48 -25.69 0.77
C SER A 44 -20.07 -24.89 -0.38
N THR A 45 -21.21 -24.27 -0.13
CA THR A 45 -21.79 -23.33 -1.11
C THR A 45 -21.05 -22.02 -1.01
N VAL A 46 -20.34 -21.65 -2.08
CA VAL A 46 -19.68 -20.34 -2.20
C VAL A 46 -20.57 -19.42 -3.03
N VAL A 47 -21.03 -18.35 -2.42
CA VAL A 47 -21.73 -17.28 -3.13
C VAL A 47 -20.70 -16.20 -3.46
N VAL A 48 -20.42 -16.01 -4.74
CA VAL A 48 -19.53 -14.99 -5.23
C VAL A 48 -20.37 -13.85 -5.81
N THR A 49 -20.18 -12.64 -5.29
CA THR A 49 -20.82 -11.44 -5.78
C THR A 49 -19.77 -10.46 -6.28
N SER A 50 -20.00 -9.85 -7.43
CA SER A 50 -19.22 -8.72 -7.91
C SER A 50 -19.94 -7.43 -7.51
N VAL A 51 -19.23 -6.54 -6.84
CA VAL A 51 -19.74 -5.23 -6.46
C VAL A 51 -19.01 -4.18 -7.28
N LEU A 52 -19.76 -3.35 -8.01
CA LEU A 52 -19.22 -2.18 -8.66
C LEU A 52 -19.14 -1.05 -7.62
N ILE A 53 -17.93 -0.57 -7.35
CA ILE A 53 -17.69 0.61 -6.53
C ILE A 53 -17.67 1.81 -7.49
N ASP A 54 -18.65 2.69 -7.36
CA ASP A 54 -18.80 3.84 -8.24
C ASP A 54 -17.72 4.89 -8.02
N SER A 55 -17.39 5.19 -6.77
CA SER A 55 -16.37 6.15 -6.40
C SER A 55 -15.60 5.72 -5.15
N LEU A 56 -14.29 6.01 -5.14
CA LEU A 56 -13.40 5.73 -4.03
C LEU A 56 -12.91 7.05 -3.44
N GLU A 57 -12.98 7.18 -2.12
CA GLU A 57 -12.43 8.30 -1.38
C GLU A 57 -10.91 8.36 -1.51
N THR A 58 -10.39 9.50 -1.95
CA THR A 58 -8.95 9.70 -2.23
C THR A 58 -8.32 10.83 -1.42
N SER A 59 -9.10 11.73 -0.82
CA SER A 59 -8.59 12.85 -0.01
C SER A 59 -8.27 12.45 1.43
N GLY A 60 -7.61 13.33 2.18
CA GLY A 60 -7.28 13.15 3.60
C GLY A 60 -6.23 12.08 3.90
N LYS A 61 -5.47 11.66 2.91
CA LYS A 61 -4.48 10.57 3.06
C LYS A 61 -3.07 11.09 3.31
N ASN A 62 -2.75 12.21 3.69
CA ASN A 62 -1.39 12.75 3.99
C ASN A 62 -0.26 12.29 3.03
N VAL A 63 -0.63 11.72 1.89
CA VAL A 63 0.27 11.20 0.87
C VAL A 63 -0.28 11.53 -0.51
N ALA A 64 0.55 12.10 -1.35
CA ALA A 64 0.26 12.32 -2.75
C ALA A 64 0.71 11.11 -3.57
N LEU A 65 -0.21 10.51 -4.30
CA LEU A 65 0.10 9.47 -5.28
C LEU A 65 0.12 10.10 -6.67
N VAL A 66 1.28 10.11 -7.31
CA VAL A 66 1.47 10.71 -8.63
C VAL A 66 2.22 9.75 -9.53
N GLY A 67 1.74 9.58 -10.74
CA GLY A 67 2.42 8.75 -11.72
C GLY A 67 1.50 8.11 -12.73
N ARG A 68 2.12 7.32 -13.60
CA ARG A 68 1.43 6.57 -14.63
C ARG A 68 2.08 5.20 -14.78
N TYR A 69 1.24 4.18 -14.82
CA TYR A 69 1.72 2.83 -14.96
C TYR A 69 0.80 2.02 -15.88
N LYS A 70 1.35 1.09 -16.65
CA LYS A 70 0.60 0.23 -17.55
C LYS A 70 0.44 -1.16 -16.92
N HIS A 71 -0.80 -1.52 -16.65
CA HIS A 71 -1.14 -2.85 -16.15
C HIS A 71 -1.61 -3.74 -17.30
N SER A 72 -1.25 -5.04 -17.27
CA SER A 72 -1.59 -5.99 -18.35
C SER A 72 -3.09 -6.23 -18.49
N LEU A 73 -3.83 -6.20 -17.38
CA LEU A 73 -5.28 -6.47 -17.37
C LEU A 73 -6.11 -5.17 -17.40
N TRP A 74 -5.68 -4.13 -16.66
CA TRP A 74 -6.50 -2.92 -16.47
C TRP A 74 -6.07 -1.76 -17.36
N GLY A 75 -5.10 -1.97 -18.25
CA GLY A 75 -4.63 -0.93 -19.14
C GLY A 75 -3.77 0.11 -18.43
N VAL A 76 -3.98 1.39 -18.75
CA VAL A 76 -3.20 2.49 -18.17
C VAL A 76 -3.89 3.01 -16.91
N VAL A 77 -3.16 3.01 -15.81
CA VAL A 77 -3.55 3.65 -14.55
C VAL A 77 -2.71 4.91 -14.40
N SER A 78 -3.37 6.05 -14.23
CA SER A 78 -2.70 7.33 -13.95
C SER A 78 -3.25 7.93 -12.67
N SER A 79 -2.39 8.58 -11.92
CA SER A 79 -2.75 9.29 -10.70
C SER A 79 -2.11 10.67 -10.70
N HIS A 80 -2.89 11.65 -10.24
CA HIS A 80 -2.46 13.02 -9.98
C HIS A 80 -3.06 13.48 -8.67
N SER A 81 -2.41 14.42 -8.02
CA SER A 81 -2.81 14.89 -6.70
C SER A 81 -3.02 16.39 -6.72
N PHE A 82 -4.09 16.83 -6.06
CA PHE A 82 -4.39 18.23 -5.81
C PHE A 82 -3.92 18.57 -4.40
N ILE A 83 -3.15 19.64 -4.26
CA ILE A 83 -2.55 20.05 -2.99
C ILE A 83 -2.86 21.52 -2.76
N ALA A 84 -3.45 21.85 -1.63
CA ALA A 84 -3.60 23.20 -1.16
C ALA A 84 -2.51 23.49 -0.12
N TYR A 85 -1.82 24.60 -0.30
CA TYR A 85 -0.86 25.12 0.68
C TYR A 85 -1.53 26.23 1.48
N GLU A 86 -1.41 26.16 2.78
CA GLU A 86 -1.78 27.22 3.67
C GLU A 86 -0.64 28.24 3.79
N ARG A 87 -0.99 29.48 4.11
CA ARG A 87 0.01 30.51 4.43
C ARG A 87 0.84 30.01 5.62
N PRO A 88 2.17 29.94 5.50
CA PRO A 88 2.98 29.58 6.64
C PRO A 88 2.87 30.66 7.73
N SER A 89 2.75 30.21 8.98
CA SER A 89 2.78 31.12 10.13
C SER A 89 4.22 31.38 10.50
N TYR A 90 4.69 32.60 10.25
CA TYR A 90 5.97 33.08 10.76
C TYR A 90 5.72 33.81 12.07
N GLY A 91 6.63 33.68 13.04
CA GLY A 91 6.53 34.37 14.33
C GLY A 91 6.65 35.90 14.20
N THR A 92 7.16 36.39 13.09
CA THR A 92 7.23 37.80 12.68
C THR A 92 6.95 37.88 11.19
N ASP A 93 6.16 38.86 10.77
CA ASP A 93 5.99 39.11 9.34
C ASP A 93 7.37 39.40 8.72
N PRO A 94 7.64 38.90 7.51
CA PRO A 94 8.88 39.19 6.82
C PRO A 94 9.01 40.72 6.63
N ASP A 95 10.18 41.25 6.89
CA ASP A 95 10.47 42.67 6.64
C ASP A 95 10.29 42.98 5.15
N GLU A 96 9.82 44.17 4.80
CA GLU A 96 9.66 44.63 3.42
C GLU A 96 10.97 44.60 2.60
N THR A 97 12.11 44.49 3.29
CA THR A 97 13.43 44.34 2.67
C THR A 97 13.77 42.94 2.22
N VAL A 98 12.92 41.93 2.52
CA VAL A 98 13.16 40.54 2.13
C VAL A 98 13.04 40.39 0.62
N VAL A 99 14.07 39.86 0.01
CA VAL A 99 14.13 39.56 -1.43
C VAL A 99 14.03 38.06 -1.65
N LEU A 100 13.22 37.66 -2.62
CA LEU A 100 13.11 36.27 -3.02
C LEU A 100 14.42 35.81 -3.65
N ASP A 101 14.98 34.73 -3.13
CA ASP A 101 16.09 34.02 -3.77
C ASP A 101 15.56 32.95 -4.74
N SER A 102 14.72 32.07 -4.26
CA SER A 102 14.14 31.01 -5.09
C SER A 102 12.88 30.40 -4.45
N LEU A 103 12.02 29.84 -5.27
CA LEU A 103 10.88 29.04 -4.86
C LEU A 103 11.10 27.58 -5.27
N VAL A 104 11.22 26.69 -4.31
CA VAL A 104 11.47 25.25 -4.54
C VAL A 104 10.39 24.41 -3.90
N LEU A 105 9.78 23.54 -4.72
CA LEU A 105 8.89 22.49 -4.24
C LEU A 105 9.72 21.25 -3.91
N SER A 106 9.72 20.86 -2.64
CA SER A 106 10.42 19.69 -2.16
C SER A 106 9.43 18.56 -1.88
N LEU A 107 9.57 17.44 -2.58
CA LEU A 107 8.72 16.26 -2.47
C LEU A 107 9.53 15.11 -1.88
N ALA A 108 9.13 14.64 -0.71
CA ALA A 108 9.75 13.50 -0.05
C ALA A 108 9.05 12.19 -0.46
N PHE A 109 9.83 11.16 -0.73
CA PHE A 109 9.29 9.82 -0.94
C PHE A 109 8.95 9.17 0.40
N ASP A 110 7.79 8.52 0.49
CA ASP A 110 7.33 7.82 1.70
C ASP A 110 7.67 6.32 1.73
N GLY A 111 8.36 5.84 0.72
CA GLY A 111 8.76 4.44 0.58
C GLY A 111 7.75 3.55 -0.15
N ARG A 112 6.53 4.03 -0.39
CA ARG A 112 5.50 3.30 -1.13
C ARG A 112 5.59 3.57 -2.62
N PHE A 113 5.37 2.55 -3.43
CA PHE A 113 5.32 2.68 -4.89
C PHE A 113 4.52 1.55 -5.53
N VAL A 114 4.06 1.79 -6.74
CA VAL A 114 3.39 0.82 -7.60
C VAL A 114 4.08 0.83 -8.96
N GLY A 115 4.39 -0.35 -9.50
CA GLY A 115 5.05 -0.49 -10.78
C GLY A 115 6.57 -0.49 -10.71
N ASP A 116 7.22 -0.17 -11.82
CA ASP A 116 8.67 -0.23 -12.00
C ASP A 116 9.33 1.12 -11.69
N THR A 117 10.11 1.17 -10.63
CA THR A 117 10.87 2.36 -10.20
C THR A 117 12.17 2.57 -10.98
N THR A 118 12.54 1.64 -11.86
CA THR A 118 13.75 1.77 -12.67
C THR A 118 13.55 2.67 -13.89
N LEU A 119 12.30 2.91 -14.26
CA LEU A 119 11.93 3.75 -15.39
C LEU A 119 11.93 5.22 -15.01
N GLN A 120 12.36 6.05 -15.98
CA GLN A 120 12.28 7.51 -15.84
C GLN A 120 10.81 7.95 -15.87
N GLN A 121 10.46 8.84 -14.95
CA GLN A 121 9.14 9.45 -14.85
C GLN A 121 9.24 10.94 -15.17
N THR A 122 8.14 11.51 -15.67
CA THR A 122 8.00 12.95 -15.86
C THR A 122 6.90 13.45 -14.95
N LEU A 123 7.23 14.43 -14.12
CA LEU A 123 6.30 15.15 -13.27
C LEU A 123 6.06 16.54 -13.84
N SER A 124 4.79 16.86 -14.03
CA SER A 124 4.34 18.19 -14.44
C SER A 124 3.54 18.82 -13.29
N ILE A 125 3.85 20.07 -12.97
CA ILE A 125 3.25 20.82 -11.87
C ILE A 125 2.44 21.95 -12.50
N TYR A 126 1.18 22.06 -12.09
CA TYR A 126 0.24 23.06 -12.60
C TYR A 126 -0.33 23.87 -11.45
N GLN A 127 -0.65 25.14 -11.73
CA GLN A 127 -1.38 26.00 -10.80
C GLN A 127 -2.88 25.71 -10.89
N LEU A 128 -3.53 25.47 -9.76
CA LEU A 128 -4.98 25.41 -9.71
C LEU A 128 -5.58 26.79 -9.96
N THR A 129 -6.63 26.86 -10.77
CA THR A 129 -7.36 28.11 -11.07
C THR A 129 -8.55 28.30 -10.16
N GLU A 130 -8.92 27.27 -9.41
CA GLU A 130 -10.00 27.32 -8.43
C GLU A 130 -9.59 26.66 -7.11
N LYS A 131 -10.31 26.95 -6.05
CA LYS A 131 -10.09 26.31 -4.76
C LYS A 131 -10.56 24.86 -4.80
N ILE A 132 -9.86 24.00 -4.08
CA ILE A 132 -10.31 22.63 -3.84
C ILE A 132 -11.56 22.69 -2.97
N VAL A 133 -12.69 22.22 -3.53
CA VAL A 133 -13.96 22.12 -2.81
C VAL A 133 -14.23 20.65 -2.57
N LEU A 134 -14.37 20.29 -1.30
CA LEU A 134 -14.77 18.95 -0.90
C LEU A 134 -16.27 18.78 -1.11
N ASN A 135 -16.74 17.57 -1.36
CA ASN A 135 -18.17 17.30 -1.47
C ASN A 135 -18.87 17.37 -0.10
N ASP A 136 -20.16 17.11 -0.07
CA ASP A 136 -20.99 17.17 1.16
C ASP A 136 -20.51 16.22 2.27
N ASN A 137 -19.80 15.15 1.92
CA ASN A 137 -19.21 14.22 2.86
C ASN A 137 -17.80 14.64 3.32
N GLY A 138 -17.26 15.75 2.83
CA GLY A 138 -15.94 16.25 3.20
C GLY A 138 -14.78 15.59 2.47
N TYR A 139 -15.00 14.96 1.32
CA TYR A 139 -13.97 14.22 0.59
C TYR A 139 -13.89 14.60 -0.88
N LEU A 140 -12.75 14.30 -1.49
CA LEU A 140 -12.59 14.11 -2.94
C LEU A 140 -12.59 12.62 -3.24
N TYR A 141 -13.08 12.27 -4.40
CA TYR A 141 -13.10 10.92 -4.92
C TYR A 141 -12.17 10.74 -6.10
N ASN A 142 -11.92 9.51 -6.50
CA ASN A 142 -11.08 9.18 -7.65
C ASN A 142 -11.59 9.73 -8.99
N ASN A 143 -12.86 10.16 -9.07
CA ASN A 143 -13.50 10.80 -10.22
C ASN A 143 -13.66 12.33 -10.04
N SER A 144 -13.17 12.90 -8.94
CA SER A 144 -13.18 14.36 -8.73
C SER A 144 -12.14 15.04 -9.62
N SER A 145 -12.47 16.23 -10.09
CA SER A 145 -11.55 17.07 -10.87
C SER A 145 -11.54 18.49 -10.30
N VAL A 146 -10.41 19.17 -10.42
CA VAL A 146 -10.23 20.56 -10.03
C VAL A 146 -9.61 21.27 -11.23
N SER A 147 -10.08 22.46 -11.56
CA SER A 147 -9.57 23.22 -12.70
C SER A 147 -8.15 23.73 -12.43
N TYR A 148 -7.31 23.67 -13.46
CA TYR A 148 -5.92 24.12 -13.39
C TYR A 148 -5.51 24.86 -14.68
N ALA A 149 -4.47 25.67 -14.60
CA ALA A 149 -3.93 26.39 -15.74
C ALA A 149 -3.36 25.40 -16.79
N PRO A 150 -3.54 25.66 -18.09
CA PRO A 150 -3.08 24.76 -19.15
C PRO A 150 -1.54 24.71 -19.25
N GLU A 151 -0.85 25.75 -18.82
CA GLU A 151 0.60 25.83 -18.82
C GLU A 151 1.17 25.29 -17.50
N ALA A 152 2.15 24.39 -17.63
CA ALA A 152 2.83 23.84 -16.47
C ALA A 152 3.76 24.89 -15.85
N LEU A 153 3.69 25.04 -14.53
CA LEU A 153 4.65 25.86 -13.76
C LEU A 153 6.06 25.28 -13.85
N ALA A 154 6.17 23.96 -13.83
CA ALA A 154 7.43 23.25 -13.99
C ALA A 154 7.20 21.84 -14.50
N VAL A 155 8.18 21.33 -15.24
CA VAL A 155 8.24 19.93 -15.71
C VAL A 155 9.62 19.41 -15.35
N CYS A 156 9.66 18.29 -14.64
CA CYS A 156 10.92 17.62 -14.31
C CYS A 156 10.86 16.13 -14.63
N SER A 157 11.98 15.61 -15.08
CA SER A 157 12.16 14.19 -15.31
C SER A 157 13.07 13.61 -14.24
N PHE A 158 12.63 12.54 -13.61
CA PHE A 158 13.36 11.92 -12.50
C PHE A 158 13.22 10.41 -12.53
N LYS A 159 14.12 9.74 -11.84
CA LYS A 159 14.02 8.30 -11.59
C LYS A 159 13.60 8.10 -10.13
N PRO A 160 12.44 7.46 -9.88
CA PRO A 160 11.95 7.28 -8.53
C PRO A 160 12.94 6.50 -7.65
N LYS A 161 13.19 7.01 -6.44
CA LYS A 161 14.03 6.35 -5.42
C LYS A 161 13.25 6.23 -4.12
N PRO A 162 12.17 5.45 -4.08
CA PRO A 162 11.23 5.45 -2.95
C PRO A 162 11.86 5.08 -1.61
N LYS A 163 12.95 4.32 -1.61
CA LYS A 163 13.65 3.88 -0.39
C LYS A 163 14.95 4.63 -0.12
N GLY A 164 15.32 5.58 -0.97
CA GLY A 164 16.62 6.25 -0.90
C GLY A 164 16.72 7.40 0.10
N GLY A 165 15.60 7.84 0.69
CA GLY A 165 15.56 9.01 1.58
C GLY A 165 15.82 10.36 0.88
N GLU A 166 16.04 10.35 -0.42
CA GLU A 166 16.23 11.56 -1.22
C GLU A 166 14.89 12.28 -1.43
N LYS A 167 14.96 13.60 -1.56
CA LYS A 167 13.81 14.43 -1.94
C LYS A 167 13.93 14.78 -3.41
N LEU A 168 12.79 14.89 -4.09
CA LEU A 168 12.71 15.49 -5.40
C LEU A 168 12.49 16.99 -5.22
N GLU A 169 13.45 17.80 -5.64
CA GLU A 169 13.38 19.25 -5.58
C GLU A 169 13.10 19.79 -6.97
N VAL A 170 12.05 20.59 -7.08
CA VAL A 170 11.61 21.20 -8.33
C VAL A 170 11.57 22.71 -8.14
N ARG A 171 12.40 23.44 -8.86
CA ARG A 171 12.36 24.90 -8.87
C ARG A 171 11.10 25.36 -9.61
N LEU A 172 10.34 26.22 -8.98
CA LEU A 172 9.16 26.88 -9.54
C LEU A 172 9.53 28.27 -10.04
N PRO A 173 8.71 28.88 -10.91
CA PRO A 173 8.97 30.21 -11.46
C PRO A 173 9.12 31.27 -10.38
N ASP A 174 10.11 32.14 -10.50
CA ASP A 174 10.37 33.23 -9.58
C ASP A 174 9.18 34.21 -9.50
N ALA A 175 8.44 34.38 -10.60
CA ALA A 175 7.23 35.21 -10.62
C ALA A 175 6.15 34.71 -9.65
N LEU A 176 5.97 33.40 -9.53
CA LEU A 176 5.07 32.80 -8.54
C LEU A 176 5.58 33.05 -7.12
N GLY A 177 6.88 32.92 -6.92
CA GLY A 177 7.51 33.21 -5.63
C GLY A 177 7.33 34.66 -5.20
N GLN A 178 7.49 35.59 -6.12
CA GLN A 178 7.27 37.05 -5.87
C GLN A 178 5.80 37.35 -5.55
N ASP A 179 4.85 36.73 -6.28
CA ASP A 179 3.41 36.86 -5.98
C ASP A 179 3.09 36.36 -4.58
N LEU A 180 3.62 35.18 -4.23
CA LEU A 180 3.44 34.62 -2.89
C LEU A 180 4.07 35.54 -1.81
N LEU A 181 5.28 36.04 -2.02
CA LEU A 181 5.95 36.93 -1.08
C LEU A 181 5.15 38.22 -0.89
N SER A 182 4.64 38.83 -1.97
CA SER A 182 3.84 40.05 -1.90
C SER A 182 2.56 39.86 -1.08
N ARG A 183 1.96 38.66 -1.12
CA ARG A 183 0.78 38.33 -0.31
C ARG A 183 1.09 38.10 1.17
N PHE A 184 2.36 37.92 1.54
CA PHE A 184 2.79 37.88 2.94
C PHE A 184 2.86 39.29 3.56
N HIS A 185 3.11 40.31 2.73
CA HIS A 185 3.18 41.70 3.16
C HIS A 185 1.81 42.41 3.15
N ALA A 186 0.76 41.77 2.62
CA ALA A 186 -0.61 42.27 2.54
C ALA A 186 -1.47 41.80 3.73
#